data_29275ed057fbdf3095dc6079a4232b97
#
_entry.id   29275ed057fbdf3095dc6079a4232b97
#
_cell.length_a   1.000
_cell.length_b   1.000
_cell.length_c   1.000
_cell.angle_alpha   90.00
_cell.angle_beta   90.00
_cell.angle_gamma   90.00
#
_symmetry.space_group_name_H-M   'P 1'
#
loop_
_entity.id
_entity.type
_entity.pdbx_description
1 polymer ?
#
loop_
_entity_poly.entity_id
_entity_poly.type
_entity_poly.pdbx_seq_one_letter_code
_entity_poly.pdbx_strand_id
1 'polypeptide(L)'
;MTVTVEAPVKSVEAVNLQEVQEEAKGKGKQAKKGKSRSKSKPQIQEPVSTETAVPETAVPETAVPEVAVPETSSHEEAPTQQQSRSKRKKADQKQIALKIICSSDVLGQTLAIACRAIAGRPSHPVLANVLVQADVESQSVKLTGFDLSLGIEATFSAQVEAGGKICLPAKLLNDIVSKLPSGEVTLWCSSKESEGDETLGEKLSCGLEYASGQVSFSGISPEEFPSLPKVDGRAVYLPSETLLEGLRGTLFATSTDETKQVLTGVHVTLERDEVEFASTDGHRLAVVKATTSSAVEDEYTESSGSHEEPTEVTIPGKALYLVEHLLKSLPTSSRRIEESEGEEEHQSSVVEVRFEPGQLIFRMDNYQINTRTLEGQYPNIHQLIPKQFLREVTVERRSFLSAMERIAILADSKNNVVKFSIDPTEQMITAFVEAANVGSGKEAIPVDISGESLDIAFNIKYVIDALKSLSSSDAILHINRNNTPAIFTPIGGETQKLVLLMPIQIRD
;
A
#
# COMPACT_ATOMS: atom_id res chain seq x y z
N MET A 1 -7.40 -48.98 46.61
CA MET A 1 -8.65 -48.21 46.57
C MET A 1 -8.51 -47.10 45.57
N THR A 2 -9.06 -47.39 44.43
CA THR A 2 -8.97 -46.51 43.23
C THR A 2 -10.30 -45.77 43.18
N VAL A 3 -10.26 -44.45 43.23
CA VAL A 3 -11.48 -43.64 43.04
C VAL A 3 -11.34 -42.92 41.68
N THR A 4 -12.12 -43.40 40.76
CA THR A 4 -12.32 -42.79 39.43
C THR A 4 -13.38 -41.71 39.56
N VAL A 5 -13.06 -40.47 39.20
CA VAL A 5 -14.07 -39.41 39.06
C VAL A 5 -14.13 -39.03 37.60
N GLU A 6 -15.18 -39.49 36.92
CA GLU A 6 -15.59 -39.03 35.61
C GLU A 6 -16.33 -37.68 35.74
N ALA A 7 -15.88 -36.66 35.03
CA ALA A 7 -16.65 -35.44 34.80
C ALA A 7 -17.07 -35.38 33.31
N PRO A 8 -18.30 -34.95 33.02
CA PRO A 8 -18.83 -35.00 31.65
C PRO A 8 -18.22 -33.90 30.81
N VAL A 9 -17.64 -34.32 29.67
CA VAL A 9 -17.17 -33.43 28.62
C VAL A 9 -18.40 -32.84 27.90
N LYS A 10 -18.66 -31.55 28.09
CA LYS A 10 -19.59 -30.80 27.25
C LYS A 10 -18.94 -30.61 25.86
N SER A 11 -19.59 -31.13 24.85
CA SER A 11 -19.26 -30.91 23.42
C SER A 11 -19.31 -29.41 23.11
N VAL A 12 -18.17 -28.87 22.73
CA VAL A 12 -18.08 -27.50 22.20
C VAL A 12 -18.61 -27.55 20.76
N GLU A 13 -19.79 -26.97 20.53
CA GLU A 13 -20.31 -26.73 19.19
C GLU A 13 -19.40 -25.79 18.41
N ALA A 14 -19.04 -26.19 17.21
CA ALA A 14 -18.23 -25.38 16.30
C ALA A 14 -18.98 -24.08 15.94
N VAL A 15 -18.45 -22.95 16.39
CA VAL A 15 -18.98 -21.62 16.03
C VAL A 15 -18.70 -21.38 14.54
N ASN A 16 -19.75 -21.27 13.77
CA ASN A 16 -19.70 -21.03 12.32
C ASN A 16 -19.41 -19.54 12.07
N LEU A 17 -18.35 -19.22 11.33
CA LEU A 17 -18.00 -17.84 10.91
C LEU A 17 -19.16 -17.11 10.21
N GLN A 18 -20.16 -17.83 9.69
CA GLN A 18 -21.36 -17.25 9.11
C GLN A 18 -22.29 -16.59 10.14
N GLU A 19 -22.31 -17.06 11.41
CA GLU A 19 -23.12 -16.46 12.46
C GLU A 19 -22.59 -15.10 12.92
N VAL A 20 -21.29 -14.88 12.87
CA VAL A 20 -20.68 -13.58 13.15
C VAL A 20 -21.09 -12.55 12.09
N GLN A 21 -21.44 -12.99 10.87
CA GLN A 21 -21.94 -12.12 9.81
C GLN A 21 -23.43 -11.73 9.98
N GLU A 22 -24.23 -12.52 10.69
CA GLU A 22 -25.63 -12.21 10.93
C GLU A 22 -25.85 -11.27 12.12
N GLU A 23 -25.03 -11.32 13.15
CA GLU A 23 -25.12 -10.39 14.28
C GLU A 23 -24.77 -8.94 13.89
N ALA A 24 -23.84 -8.75 12.95
CA ALA A 24 -23.53 -7.43 12.41
C ALA A 24 -24.65 -6.83 11.55
N LYS A 25 -25.55 -7.69 10.98
CA LYS A 25 -26.72 -7.25 10.20
C LYS A 25 -27.97 -6.93 11.05
N GLY A 26 -28.01 -7.38 12.30
CA GLY A 26 -29.19 -7.27 13.18
C GLY A 26 -29.42 -5.89 13.80
N LYS A 27 -28.41 -5.03 13.90
CA LYS A 27 -28.51 -3.71 14.60
C LYS A 27 -28.86 -2.52 13.70
N GLY A 28 -29.07 -2.73 12.39
CA GLY A 28 -29.34 -1.65 11.42
C GLY A 28 -30.81 -1.46 10.99
N LYS A 29 -31.78 -2.21 11.50
CA LYS A 29 -33.18 -2.17 11.05
C LYS A 29 -34.17 -1.78 12.14
N GLN A 30 -34.10 -0.56 12.65
CA GLN A 30 -35.23 0.12 13.26
C GLN A 30 -35.19 1.61 12.97
N ALA A 31 -35.74 2.01 11.84
CA ALA A 31 -36.48 3.27 11.65
C ALA A 31 -36.93 3.44 10.19
N LYS A 32 -38.23 3.57 10.06
CA LYS A 32 -39.06 4.15 8.99
C LYS A 32 -39.87 3.17 8.14
N LYS A 33 -41.05 2.85 8.67
CA LYS A 33 -42.26 2.60 7.89
C LYS A 33 -42.83 3.93 7.40
N GLY A 34 -43.14 4.05 6.12
CA GLY A 34 -43.85 5.20 5.56
C GLY A 34 -44.11 5.05 4.06
N LYS A 35 -45.28 4.47 3.74
CA LYS A 35 -46.17 4.67 2.57
C LYS A 35 -45.67 4.46 1.13
N SER A 36 -46.26 3.41 0.55
CA SER A 36 -46.45 3.02 -0.83
C SER A 36 -46.94 4.14 -1.77
N ARG A 37 -46.41 4.14 -3.01
CA ARG A 37 -47.21 4.42 -4.22
C ARG A 37 -46.59 3.80 -5.43
N SER A 38 -47.37 2.95 -6.10
CA SER A 38 -47.14 2.28 -7.37
C SER A 38 -46.93 3.25 -8.52
N LYS A 39 -46.01 2.95 -9.44
CA LYS A 39 -46.18 3.21 -10.88
C LYS A 39 -45.15 2.46 -11.73
N SER A 40 -45.66 1.59 -12.57
CA SER A 40 -45.32 1.13 -13.91
C SER A 40 -43.93 1.33 -14.51
N LYS A 41 -43.36 0.20 -14.97
CA LYS A 41 -42.25 0.09 -15.95
C LYS A 41 -42.57 0.78 -17.27
N PRO A 42 -41.56 1.23 -18.01
CA PRO A 42 -41.51 0.98 -19.44
C PRO A 42 -40.30 0.11 -19.84
N GLN A 43 -40.56 -0.80 -20.77
CA GLN A 43 -39.62 -1.56 -21.56
C GLN A 43 -38.84 -0.62 -22.47
N ILE A 44 -37.54 -0.88 -22.63
CA ILE A 44 -36.75 -0.33 -23.74
C ILE A 44 -36.14 -1.49 -24.50
N GLN A 45 -36.51 -1.50 -25.80
CA GLN A 45 -36.08 -2.41 -26.85
C GLN A 45 -34.64 -2.10 -27.26
N GLU A 46 -33.92 -3.14 -27.63
CA GLU A 46 -32.64 -3.09 -28.35
C GLU A 46 -32.82 -2.50 -29.76
N PRO A 47 -31.85 -1.81 -30.33
CA PRO A 47 -31.76 -1.61 -31.76
C PRO A 47 -30.69 -2.49 -32.40
N VAL A 48 -31.15 -3.11 -33.46
CA VAL A 48 -30.51 -3.93 -34.47
C VAL A 48 -29.42 -3.15 -35.24
N SER A 49 -28.35 -3.87 -35.55
CA SER A 49 -27.27 -3.50 -36.46
C SER A 49 -27.76 -3.29 -37.91
N THR A 50 -27.33 -2.25 -38.56
CA THR A 50 -27.26 -2.18 -40.02
C THR A 50 -25.97 -1.49 -40.47
N GLU A 51 -25.20 -2.26 -41.17
CA GLU A 51 -24.06 -1.96 -42.00
C GLU A 51 -24.50 -1.09 -43.18
N THR A 52 -23.83 0.01 -43.49
CA THR A 52 -23.80 0.58 -44.86
C THR A 52 -22.55 1.38 -45.13
N ALA A 53 -22.03 1.10 -46.30
CA ALA A 53 -20.82 1.45 -47.01
C ALA A 53 -20.45 2.91 -47.14
N VAL A 54 -19.14 3.10 -47.36
CA VAL A 54 -18.40 4.28 -47.81
C VAL A 54 -18.82 4.72 -49.23
N PRO A 55 -18.72 5.98 -49.56
CA PRO A 55 -17.95 6.33 -50.76
C PRO A 55 -16.93 7.44 -50.56
N GLU A 56 -15.84 7.19 -51.17
CA GLU A 56 -14.68 7.99 -51.56
C GLU A 56 -15.08 9.11 -52.53
N THR A 57 -14.65 10.36 -52.32
CA THR A 57 -14.46 11.35 -53.39
C THR A 57 -13.46 12.43 -53.00
N ALA A 58 -12.31 12.39 -53.59
CA ALA A 58 -11.65 13.35 -54.48
C ALA A 58 -11.33 14.77 -53.95
N VAL A 59 -10.04 15.03 -53.99
CA VAL A 59 -9.32 16.31 -53.91
C VAL A 59 -9.63 17.17 -55.14
N PRO A 60 -9.56 18.48 -55.04
CA PRO A 60 -8.76 19.20 -56.01
C PRO A 60 -7.77 20.21 -55.42
N GLU A 61 -6.62 20.15 -55.96
CA GLU A 61 -5.48 21.01 -56.01
C GLU A 61 -5.82 22.29 -56.80
N THR A 62 -5.40 23.47 -56.33
CA THR A 62 -5.09 24.68 -57.18
C THR A 62 -4.47 25.73 -56.25
N ALA A 63 -3.24 26.01 -56.42
CA ALA A 63 -2.55 27.02 -57.28
C ALA A 63 -2.19 28.30 -56.52
N VAL A 64 -0.90 28.50 -56.45
CA VAL A 64 -0.16 29.72 -56.09
C VAL A 64 -0.34 30.80 -57.16
N PRO A 65 -0.24 32.08 -56.85
CA PRO A 65 0.53 32.97 -57.68
C PRO A 65 1.59 33.77 -56.91
N GLU A 66 2.71 33.78 -57.51
CA GLU A 66 3.93 34.55 -57.40
C GLU A 66 3.72 36.00 -57.95
N VAL A 67 4.73 36.88 -57.72
CA VAL A 67 5.02 38.18 -58.37
C VAL A 67 4.68 39.39 -57.47
N ALA A 68 5.49 40.41 -57.29
CA ALA A 68 6.81 40.88 -57.79
C ALA A 68 7.33 41.97 -56.84
N VAL A 69 8.64 42.14 -56.87
CA VAL A 69 9.39 43.31 -56.38
C VAL A 69 9.29 44.44 -57.40
N PRO A 70 9.38 45.72 -57.05
CA PRO A 70 10.36 46.59 -57.68
C PRO A 70 11.20 47.41 -56.68
N GLU A 71 12.41 47.62 -57.18
CA GLU A 71 13.52 48.40 -56.64
C GLU A 71 13.36 49.91 -56.87
N THR A 72 14.21 50.62 -56.08
CA THR A 72 14.89 51.94 -56.36
C THR A 72 14.07 53.21 -56.21
N SER A 73 14.51 54.20 -55.46
CA SER A 73 15.72 55.00 -55.56
C SER A 73 15.79 56.13 -54.52
N SER A 74 16.97 56.32 -54.01
CA SER A 74 17.71 57.49 -53.54
C SER A 74 17.03 58.86 -53.40
N HIS A 75 17.27 59.59 -52.30
CA HIS A 75 18.00 60.84 -52.12
C HIS A 75 18.00 61.31 -50.65
N GLU A 76 19.21 61.50 -50.16
CA GLU A 76 19.85 62.58 -49.44
C GLU A 76 19.00 63.60 -48.63
N GLU A 77 19.21 63.79 -47.39
CA GLU A 77 20.04 64.77 -46.67
C GLU A 77 19.70 64.79 -45.14
N ALA A 78 20.71 64.86 -44.36
CA ALA A 78 20.71 65.07 -42.88
C ALA A 78 20.66 66.61 -42.60
N PRO A 79 20.78 67.06 -41.28
CA PRO A 79 20.55 66.43 -39.97
C PRO A 79 19.74 67.34 -39.02
N THR A 80 19.17 66.86 -37.95
CA THR A 80 19.04 67.63 -36.69
C THR A 80 18.77 66.75 -35.46
N GLN A 81 19.68 66.82 -34.59
CA GLN A 81 19.79 66.65 -33.16
C GLN A 81 18.66 66.02 -32.32
N GLN A 82 19.11 64.97 -31.59
CA GLN A 82 18.98 64.72 -30.16
C GLN A 82 17.55 64.60 -29.58
N GLN A 83 17.20 63.33 -29.23
CA GLN A 83 17.04 62.93 -27.83
C GLN A 83 16.90 61.42 -27.74
N SER A 84 18.01 60.78 -27.33
CA SER A 84 18.08 59.39 -26.97
C SER A 84 17.27 59.16 -25.68
N ARG A 85 16.04 58.66 -25.80
CA ARG A 85 15.36 57.96 -24.74
C ARG A 85 15.64 56.46 -24.90
N SER A 86 16.72 56.03 -24.24
CA SER A 86 16.98 54.64 -23.99
C SER A 86 15.79 54.09 -23.18
N LYS A 87 14.85 53.46 -23.85
CA LYS A 87 13.96 52.47 -23.19
C LYS A 87 14.86 51.30 -22.84
N ARG A 88 15.49 51.38 -21.67
CA ARG A 88 15.92 50.18 -20.95
C ARG A 88 14.70 49.30 -20.83
N LYS A 89 14.71 48.19 -21.54
CA LYS A 89 13.85 47.04 -21.22
C LYS A 89 14.18 46.72 -19.77
N LYS A 90 13.28 47.03 -18.81
CA LYS A 90 13.25 46.39 -17.53
C LYS A 90 13.13 44.91 -17.84
N ALA A 91 14.22 44.16 -17.65
CA ALA A 91 14.15 42.73 -17.55
C ALA A 91 13.21 42.48 -16.37
N ASP A 92 12.06 41.84 -16.64
CA ASP A 92 11.18 41.35 -15.60
C ASP A 92 12.02 40.51 -14.67
N GLN A 93 12.35 41.03 -13.49
CA GLN A 93 12.89 40.26 -12.40
C GLN A 93 11.77 39.36 -11.92
N LYS A 94 11.68 38.16 -12.54
CA LYS A 94 10.87 37.08 -12.00
C LYS A 94 11.36 36.81 -10.60
N GLN A 95 10.54 37.07 -9.59
CA GLN A 95 10.89 36.75 -8.22
C GLN A 95 10.86 35.21 -8.11
N ILE A 96 12.04 34.62 -7.94
CA ILE A 96 12.19 33.17 -7.76
C ILE A 96 11.63 32.82 -6.38
N ALA A 97 10.56 32.05 -6.36
CA ALA A 97 9.88 31.62 -5.15
C ALA A 97 10.50 30.33 -4.57
N LEU A 98 11.13 29.49 -5.42
CA LEU A 98 11.81 28.26 -5.05
C LEU A 98 12.83 27.88 -6.13
N LYS A 99 14.04 27.46 -5.70
CA LYS A 99 15.03 26.88 -6.61
C LYS A 99 15.86 25.83 -5.88
N ILE A 100 15.83 24.59 -6.39
CA ILE A 100 16.57 23.45 -5.86
C ILE A 100 17.34 22.75 -6.97
N ILE A 101 18.50 22.21 -6.63
CA ILE A 101 19.35 21.40 -7.50
C ILE A 101 19.60 20.07 -6.81
N CYS A 102 19.28 18.97 -7.48
CA CYS A 102 19.40 17.61 -6.92
C CYS A 102 19.64 16.55 -8.02
N SER A 103 19.89 15.31 -7.60
CA SER A 103 19.90 14.17 -8.53
C SER A 103 18.49 13.82 -9.00
N SER A 104 18.32 13.55 -10.29
CA SER A 104 17.06 13.04 -10.88
C SER A 104 16.61 11.72 -10.23
N ASP A 105 17.56 10.85 -9.87
CA ASP A 105 17.27 9.55 -9.27
C ASP A 105 16.70 9.72 -7.85
N VAL A 106 17.31 10.59 -7.03
CA VAL A 106 16.83 10.90 -5.67
C VAL A 106 15.45 11.55 -5.71
N LEU A 107 15.28 12.55 -6.58
CA LEU A 107 13.98 13.21 -6.77
C LEU A 107 12.92 12.20 -7.22
N GLY A 108 13.26 11.34 -8.18
CA GLY A 108 12.34 10.35 -8.72
C GLY A 108 11.89 9.31 -7.69
N GLN A 109 12.83 8.76 -6.92
CA GLN A 109 12.52 7.79 -5.86
C GLN A 109 11.64 8.41 -4.78
N THR A 110 12.03 9.58 -4.28
CA THR A 110 11.30 10.27 -3.21
C THR A 110 9.91 10.70 -3.66
N LEU A 111 9.79 11.23 -4.88
CA LEU A 111 8.54 11.65 -5.47
C LEU A 111 7.58 10.46 -5.70
N ALA A 112 8.10 9.34 -6.21
CA ALA A 112 7.30 8.13 -6.43
C ALA A 112 6.70 7.59 -5.12
N ILE A 113 7.41 7.73 -4.01
CA ILE A 113 6.93 7.36 -2.67
C ILE A 113 5.85 8.34 -2.22
N ALA A 114 6.10 9.65 -2.26
CA ALA A 114 5.12 10.67 -1.87
C ALA A 114 3.82 10.57 -2.68
N CYS A 115 3.90 10.25 -3.97
CA CYS A 115 2.75 10.07 -4.85
C CYS A 115 1.84 8.90 -4.46
N ARG A 116 2.29 7.94 -3.65
CA ARG A 116 1.46 6.81 -3.20
C ARG A 116 0.36 7.23 -2.22
N ALA A 117 0.50 8.37 -1.54
CA ALA A 117 -0.54 8.97 -0.71
C ALA A 117 -1.50 9.86 -1.49
N ILE A 118 -1.36 9.98 -2.80
CA ILE A 118 -2.23 10.84 -3.60
C ILE A 118 -3.36 10.01 -4.20
N ALA A 119 -4.59 10.42 -3.94
CA ALA A 119 -5.76 9.72 -4.47
C ALA A 119 -5.88 9.90 -5.99
N GLY A 120 -6.27 8.85 -6.70
CA GLY A 120 -6.53 8.93 -8.14
C GLY A 120 -7.70 9.86 -8.51
N ARG A 121 -8.63 10.06 -7.57
CA ARG A 121 -9.75 11.00 -7.66
C ARG A 121 -9.86 11.76 -6.33
N PRO A 122 -9.08 12.81 -6.12
CA PRO A 122 -9.08 13.55 -4.87
C PRO A 122 -10.39 14.34 -4.69
N SER A 123 -10.81 14.48 -3.43
CA SER A 123 -11.99 15.27 -3.05
C SER A 123 -11.79 16.77 -3.28
N HIS A 124 -10.55 17.24 -3.17
CA HIS A 124 -10.16 18.62 -3.39
C HIS A 124 -9.02 18.67 -4.43
N PRO A 125 -9.05 19.63 -5.38
CA PRO A 125 -8.03 19.74 -6.44
C PRO A 125 -6.60 19.88 -5.90
N VAL A 126 -6.39 20.53 -4.74
CA VAL A 126 -5.08 20.69 -4.12
C VAL A 126 -4.45 19.34 -3.76
N LEU A 127 -5.26 18.34 -3.39
CA LEU A 127 -4.80 16.99 -3.03
C LEU A 127 -4.34 16.13 -4.23
N ALA A 128 -4.51 16.62 -5.46
CA ALA A 128 -3.89 16.03 -6.65
C ALA A 128 -2.41 16.42 -6.81
N ASN A 129 -1.92 17.31 -5.95
CA ASN A 129 -0.58 17.84 -6.00
C ASN A 129 0.27 17.26 -4.87
N VAL A 130 1.58 17.30 -5.06
CA VAL A 130 2.57 17.11 -4.02
C VAL A 130 3.00 18.49 -3.49
N LEU A 131 3.02 18.66 -2.18
CA LEU A 131 3.58 19.85 -1.56
C LEU A 131 5.11 19.68 -1.49
N VAL A 132 5.82 20.61 -2.13
CA VAL A 132 7.29 20.71 -2.11
C VAL A 132 7.66 21.82 -1.15
N GLN A 133 8.48 21.52 -0.16
CA GLN A 133 9.03 22.47 0.80
C GLN A 133 10.56 22.41 0.73
N ALA A 134 11.21 23.51 0.41
CA ALA A 134 12.66 23.60 0.35
C ALA A 134 13.17 24.55 1.43
N ASP A 135 14.14 24.09 2.19
CA ASP A 135 14.74 24.82 3.30
C ASP A 135 16.22 25.10 3.01
N VAL A 136 16.57 26.39 3.00
CA VAL A 136 17.93 26.86 2.72
C VAL A 136 18.87 26.55 3.89
N GLU A 137 18.40 26.60 5.13
CA GLU A 137 19.26 26.40 6.30
C GLU A 137 19.71 24.93 6.43
N SER A 138 18.76 24.00 6.27
CA SER A 138 19.06 22.57 6.35
C SER A 138 19.50 21.95 5.03
N GLN A 139 19.50 22.71 3.91
CA GLN A 139 19.78 22.21 2.57
C GLN A 139 19.00 20.94 2.26
N SER A 140 17.71 20.95 2.59
CA SER A 140 16.83 19.81 2.44
C SER A 140 15.54 20.17 1.74
N VAL A 141 14.97 19.17 1.10
CA VAL A 141 13.66 19.25 0.43
C VAL A 141 12.73 18.19 1.01
N LYS A 142 11.55 18.62 1.41
CA LYS A 142 10.48 17.75 1.89
C LYS A 142 9.36 17.69 0.85
N LEU A 143 8.97 16.49 0.46
CA LEU A 143 7.81 16.21 -0.39
C LEU A 143 6.69 15.66 0.48
N THR A 144 5.50 16.26 0.41
CA THR A 144 4.33 15.77 1.13
C THR A 144 3.21 15.41 0.17
N GLY A 145 2.75 14.15 0.22
CA GLY A 145 1.54 13.67 -0.41
C GLY A 145 0.47 13.39 0.65
N PHE A 146 -0.81 13.71 0.39
CA PHE A 146 -1.88 13.50 1.36
C PHE A 146 -3.24 13.27 0.69
N ASP A 147 -4.00 12.27 1.16
CA ASP A 147 -5.37 11.98 0.69
C ASP A 147 -6.43 12.15 1.80
N LEU A 148 -6.09 12.80 2.91
CA LEU A 148 -6.88 13.00 4.14
C LEU A 148 -6.95 11.76 5.06
N SER A 149 -6.60 10.60 4.60
CA SER A 149 -6.52 9.36 5.40
C SER A 149 -5.10 8.83 5.52
N LEU A 150 -4.32 8.99 4.46
CA LEU A 150 -2.92 8.58 4.36
C LEU A 150 -2.09 9.78 3.93
N GLY A 151 -1.07 10.11 4.71
CA GLY A 151 -0.08 11.14 4.41
C GLY A 151 1.32 10.56 4.38
N ILE A 152 2.16 11.09 3.50
CA ILE A 152 3.57 10.73 3.41
C ILE A 152 4.38 12.01 3.38
N GLU A 153 5.35 12.12 4.26
CA GLU A 153 6.45 13.06 4.15
C GLU A 153 7.72 12.31 3.80
N ALA A 154 8.43 12.78 2.78
CA ALA A 154 9.69 12.21 2.35
C ALA A 154 10.70 13.35 2.19
N THR A 155 11.83 13.26 2.88
CA THR A 155 12.86 14.31 2.94
C THR A 155 14.13 13.82 2.26
N PHE A 156 14.80 14.69 1.51
CA PHE A 156 16.09 14.41 0.92
C PHE A 156 16.98 15.66 0.90
N SER A 157 18.30 15.46 0.87
CA SER A 157 19.27 16.54 0.78
C SER A 157 19.36 17.05 -0.66
N ALA A 158 19.37 18.37 -0.83
CA ALA A 158 19.50 19.05 -2.11
C ALA A 158 20.22 20.39 -1.91
N GLN A 159 20.84 20.91 -2.96
CA GLN A 159 21.32 22.29 -2.95
C GLN A 159 20.12 23.22 -3.13
N VAL A 160 19.78 23.96 -2.08
CA VAL A 160 18.65 24.89 -2.07
C VAL A 160 19.17 26.31 -2.20
N GLU A 161 18.98 26.91 -3.39
CA GLU A 161 19.38 28.29 -3.66
C GLU A 161 18.29 29.30 -3.23
N ALA A 162 17.01 28.92 -3.35
CA ALA A 162 15.88 29.69 -2.88
C ALA A 162 14.87 28.76 -2.21
N GLY A 163 14.62 28.98 -0.92
CA GLY A 163 13.67 28.21 -0.12
C GLY A 163 12.25 28.70 -0.28
N GLY A 164 11.28 27.80 -0.11
CA GLY A 164 9.87 28.13 -0.20
C GLY A 164 8.97 26.90 -0.17
N LYS A 165 7.68 27.14 -0.36
CA LYS A 165 6.66 26.09 -0.42
C LYS A 165 5.81 26.24 -1.68
N ILE A 166 5.50 25.12 -2.32
CA ILE A 166 4.66 25.11 -3.53
C ILE A 166 3.98 23.76 -3.70
N CYS A 167 2.77 23.77 -4.26
CA CYS A 167 2.07 22.57 -4.68
C CYS A 167 2.25 22.33 -6.18
N LEU A 168 2.78 21.15 -6.54
CA LEU A 168 3.04 20.76 -7.93
C LEU A 168 2.18 19.56 -8.33
N PRO A 169 1.69 19.50 -9.60
CA PRO A 169 0.86 18.39 -10.06
C PRO A 169 1.63 17.07 -9.97
N ALA A 170 1.28 16.25 -8.98
CA ALA A 170 2.06 15.09 -8.58
C ALA A 170 2.25 14.05 -9.69
N LYS A 171 1.15 13.67 -10.36
CA LYS A 171 1.19 12.68 -11.44
C LYS A 171 2.05 13.17 -12.60
N LEU A 172 1.83 14.42 -13.05
CA LEU A 172 2.59 15.01 -14.14
C LEU A 172 4.08 15.07 -13.81
N LEU A 173 4.43 15.56 -12.61
CA LEU A 173 5.81 15.68 -12.18
C LEU A 173 6.47 14.30 -12.06
N ASN A 174 5.79 13.31 -11.49
CA ASN A 174 6.29 11.94 -11.39
C ASN A 174 6.49 11.30 -12.78
N ASP A 175 5.54 11.48 -13.70
CA ASP A 175 5.65 10.95 -15.06
C ASP A 175 6.83 11.59 -15.82
N ILE A 176 7.09 12.89 -15.64
CA ILE A 176 8.25 13.58 -16.19
C ILE A 176 9.55 13.04 -15.59
N VAL A 177 9.68 13.12 -14.24
CA VAL A 177 10.92 12.77 -13.54
C VAL A 177 11.30 11.31 -13.78
N SER A 178 10.33 10.39 -13.84
CA SER A 178 10.57 8.97 -14.12
C SER A 178 11.14 8.68 -15.52
N LYS A 179 11.13 9.65 -16.42
CA LYS A 179 11.69 9.54 -17.80
C LYS A 179 12.98 10.32 -18.01
N LEU A 180 13.44 11.05 -16.99
CA LEU A 180 14.70 11.77 -17.08
C LEU A 180 15.89 10.80 -17.08
N PRO A 181 16.97 11.14 -17.81
CA PRO A 181 18.22 10.44 -17.63
C PRO A 181 18.79 10.71 -16.24
N SER A 182 19.58 9.78 -15.70
CA SER A 182 20.32 9.99 -14.46
C SER A 182 21.25 11.19 -14.58
N GLY A 183 21.22 12.09 -13.61
CA GLY A 183 22.04 13.30 -13.60
C GLY A 183 21.47 14.39 -12.69
N GLU A 184 22.05 15.55 -12.78
CA GLU A 184 21.61 16.74 -12.04
C GLU A 184 20.38 17.36 -12.69
N VAL A 185 19.42 17.77 -11.86
CA VAL A 185 18.22 18.49 -12.28
C VAL A 185 18.01 19.72 -11.40
N THR A 186 17.53 20.79 -12.03
CA THR A 186 17.15 22.05 -11.35
C THR A 186 15.64 22.22 -11.43
N LEU A 187 14.97 22.19 -10.28
CA LEU A 187 13.55 22.56 -10.16
C LEU A 187 13.48 24.02 -9.70
N TRP A 188 12.78 24.83 -10.45
CA TRP A 188 12.54 26.23 -10.10
C TRP A 188 11.07 26.61 -10.22
N CYS A 189 10.64 27.56 -9.40
CA CYS A 189 9.32 28.15 -9.44
C CYS A 189 9.42 29.66 -9.25
N SER A 190 8.63 30.43 -10.01
CA SER A 190 8.58 31.89 -9.93
C SER A 190 7.15 32.37 -9.88
N SER A 191 6.89 33.42 -9.08
CA SER A 191 5.64 34.14 -9.14
C SER A 191 5.58 34.95 -10.44
N LYS A 192 4.48 34.87 -11.18
CA LYS A 192 4.14 35.87 -12.20
C LYS A 192 3.25 36.89 -11.51
N GLU A 193 3.69 38.14 -11.48
CA GLU A 193 2.77 39.23 -11.25
C GLU A 193 1.78 39.23 -12.44
N SER A 194 0.59 38.68 -12.26
CA SER A 194 -0.50 38.81 -13.20
C SER A 194 -1.11 40.20 -13.03
N GLU A 195 -0.81 41.11 -13.96
CA GLU A 195 -1.61 42.33 -14.13
C GLU A 195 -3.06 41.89 -14.49
N GLY A 196 -3.98 41.93 -13.52
CA GLY A 196 -5.43 42.04 -13.73
C GLY A 196 -6.20 40.76 -13.93
N ASP A 197 -6.35 39.92 -12.94
CA ASP A 197 -7.60 39.19 -12.60
C ASP A 197 -7.48 38.53 -11.21
N GLU A 198 -8.09 39.11 -10.21
CA GLU A 198 -8.03 38.66 -8.80
C GLU A 198 -8.88 37.39 -8.53
N THR A 199 -9.52 36.81 -9.54
CA THR A 199 -10.48 35.72 -9.37
C THR A 199 -9.93 34.31 -9.64
N LEU A 200 -8.73 34.18 -10.20
CA LEU A 200 -8.07 32.91 -10.43
C LEU A 200 -6.75 32.88 -9.63
N GLY A 201 -6.73 32.14 -8.53
CA GLY A 201 -5.57 32.02 -7.61
C GLY A 201 -4.22 32.02 -8.34
N GLU A 202 -3.19 32.62 -7.72
CA GLU A 202 -1.86 32.83 -8.30
C GLU A 202 -1.30 31.55 -8.95
N LYS A 203 -1.30 31.50 -10.28
CA LYS A 203 -0.64 30.44 -11.04
C LYS A 203 0.85 30.70 -11.05
N LEU A 204 1.58 29.88 -10.31
CA LEU A 204 3.03 29.93 -10.26
C LEU A 204 3.60 29.21 -11.50
N SER A 205 4.56 29.86 -12.19
CA SER A 205 5.27 29.23 -13.30
C SER A 205 6.45 28.43 -12.77
N CYS A 206 6.44 27.11 -12.98
CA CYS A 206 7.51 26.22 -12.56
C CYS A 206 8.18 25.57 -13.76
N GLY A 207 9.40 25.13 -13.57
CA GLY A 207 10.15 24.41 -14.59
C GLY A 207 11.14 23.44 -13.98
N LEU A 208 11.45 22.41 -14.75
CA LEU A 208 12.50 21.45 -14.47
C LEU A 208 13.51 21.49 -15.61
N GLU A 209 14.76 21.81 -15.28
CA GLU A 209 15.89 21.84 -16.20
C GLU A 209 16.77 20.62 -15.96
N TYR A 210 17.25 20.00 -17.03
CA TYR A 210 18.13 18.83 -17.01
C TYR A 210 19.08 18.86 -18.19
N ALA A 211 20.10 18.04 -18.23
CA ALA A 211 21.22 18.10 -19.16
C ALA A 211 20.83 18.28 -20.64
N SER A 212 19.71 17.70 -21.10
CA SER A 212 19.28 17.68 -22.50
C SER A 212 18.08 18.58 -22.80
N GLY A 213 17.50 19.29 -21.80
CA GLY A 213 16.33 20.11 -22.04
C GLY A 213 15.69 20.72 -20.80
N GLN A 214 14.53 21.31 -20.98
CA GLN A 214 13.72 21.87 -19.91
C GLN A 214 12.23 21.61 -20.16
N VAL A 215 11.46 21.50 -19.09
CA VAL A 215 10.00 21.36 -19.10
C VAL A 215 9.40 22.44 -18.23
N SER A 216 8.29 23.03 -18.65
CA SER A 216 7.57 24.02 -17.84
C SER A 216 6.16 23.56 -17.56
N PHE A 217 5.70 23.81 -16.33
CA PHE A 217 4.35 23.46 -15.85
C PHE A 217 3.88 24.51 -14.84
N SER A 218 2.60 24.44 -14.47
CA SER A 218 2.02 25.36 -13.49
C SER A 218 2.00 24.72 -12.12
N GLY A 219 2.44 25.46 -11.10
CA GLY A 219 2.20 25.17 -9.70
C GLY A 219 1.02 26.01 -9.16
N ILE A 220 0.58 25.68 -7.96
CA ILE A 220 -0.46 26.40 -7.22
C ILE A 220 0.05 26.79 -5.82
N SER A 221 -0.60 27.79 -5.20
CA SER A 221 -0.29 28.22 -3.83
C SER A 221 -0.43 27.03 -2.86
N PRO A 222 0.46 26.91 -1.85
CA PRO A 222 0.38 25.90 -0.82
C PRO A 222 -0.67 26.18 0.27
N GLU A 223 -1.33 27.34 0.27
CA GLU A 223 -2.20 27.80 1.35
C GLU A 223 -3.39 26.89 1.64
N GLU A 224 -3.96 26.28 0.58
CA GLU A 224 -5.08 25.35 0.70
C GLU A 224 -4.63 23.90 0.98
N PHE A 225 -3.31 23.62 0.98
CA PHE A 225 -2.84 22.27 1.25
C PHE A 225 -2.95 21.95 2.74
N PRO A 226 -3.73 20.92 3.14
CA PRO A 226 -3.94 20.63 4.55
C PRO A 226 -2.64 20.12 5.20
N SER A 227 -2.39 20.57 6.42
CA SER A 227 -1.28 20.06 7.22
C SER A 227 -1.54 18.61 7.63
N LEU A 228 -0.50 17.79 7.66
CA LEU A 228 -0.59 16.45 8.23
C LEU A 228 -0.90 16.53 9.73
N PRO A 229 -1.71 15.60 10.24
CA PRO A 229 -1.97 15.49 11.67
C PRO A 229 -0.66 15.29 12.44
N LYS A 230 -0.52 15.97 13.57
CA LYS A 230 0.54 15.70 14.53
C LYS A 230 0.05 14.65 15.49
N VAL A 231 0.88 13.67 15.78
CA VAL A 231 0.62 12.62 16.77
C VAL A 231 1.74 12.71 17.80
N ASP A 232 1.38 13.19 18.97
CA ASP A 232 2.31 13.38 20.10
C ASP A 232 2.15 12.27 21.17
N GLY A 233 1.37 11.21 20.82
CA GLY A 233 1.07 10.09 21.70
C GLY A 233 2.25 9.17 21.96
N ARG A 234 1.98 8.04 22.63
CA ARG A 234 2.99 7.03 23.01
C ARG A 234 3.82 6.59 21.80
N ALA A 235 5.14 6.57 21.96
CA ALA A 235 6.07 6.03 20.97
C ALA A 235 6.44 4.59 21.31
N VAL A 236 6.47 3.73 20.30
CA VAL A 236 7.00 2.36 20.39
C VAL A 236 8.05 2.20 19.31
N TYR A 237 9.14 1.58 19.65
CA TYR A 237 10.26 1.35 18.73
C TYR A 237 10.30 -0.12 18.34
N LEU A 238 10.07 -0.41 17.07
CA LEU A 238 10.04 -1.78 16.54
C LEU A 238 11.26 -2.01 15.63
N PRO A 239 11.99 -3.14 15.81
CA PRO A 239 13.00 -3.52 14.83
C PRO A 239 12.38 -3.64 13.44
N SER A 240 13.04 -3.09 12.43
CA SER A 240 12.53 -3.09 11.04
C SER A 240 12.27 -4.50 10.52
N GLU A 241 13.10 -5.46 10.91
CA GLU A 241 12.95 -6.86 10.54
C GLU A 241 11.70 -7.49 11.15
N THR A 242 11.46 -7.26 12.45
CA THR A 242 10.26 -7.72 13.15
C THR A 242 8.98 -7.17 12.51
N LEU A 243 8.97 -5.85 12.24
CA LEU A 243 7.83 -5.21 11.56
C LEU A 243 7.65 -5.79 10.13
N LEU A 244 8.73 -5.92 9.38
CA LEU A 244 8.69 -6.46 8.01
C LEU A 244 8.20 -7.91 7.98
N GLU A 245 8.62 -8.75 8.94
CA GLU A 245 8.17 -10.13 9.04
C GLU A 245 6.69 -10.22 9.44
N GLY A 246 6.25 -9.41 10.41
CA GLY A 246 4.84 -9.28 10.78
C GLY A 246 3.97 -8.89 9.60
N LEU A 247 4.37 -7.87 8.85
CA LEU A 247 3.63 -7.40 7.68
C LEU A 247 3.60 -8.43 6.54
N ARG A 248 4.73 -9.04 6.19
CA ARG A 248 4.79 -10.10 5.18
C ARG A 248 3.94 -11.31 5.56
N GLY A 249 3.90 -11.60 6.86
CA GLY A 249 3.14 -12.74 7.40
C GLY A 249 1.65 -12.52 7.45
N THR A 250 1.15 -11.28 7.36
CA THR A 250 -0.26 -10.98 7.61
C THR A 250 -0.95 -10.20 6.49
N LEU A 251 -0.30 -9.25 5.83
CA LEU A 251 -0.96 -8.34 4.86
C LEU A 251 -1.77 -9.06 3.77
N PHE A 252 -1.31 -10.22 3.30
CA PHE A 252 -1.99 -10.99 2.25
C PHE A 252 -3.38 -11.48 2.66
N ALA A 253 -3.65 -11.60 3.98
CA ALA A 253 -4.91 -12.11 4.50
C ALA A 253 -5.92 -11.00 4.85
N THR A 254 -5.58 -9.72 4.62
CA THR A 254 -6.52 -8.61 4.76
C THR A 254 -7.66 -8.71 3.74
N SER A 255 -8.86 -8.23 4.11
CA SER A 255 -10.01 -8.20 3.21
C SER A 255 -9.86 -7.09 2.16
N THR A 256 -10.26 -7.39 0.94
CA THR A 256 -10.44 -6.39 -0.13
C THR A 256 -11.87 -5.85 -0.19
N ASP A 257 -12.77 -6.36 0.62
CA ASP A 257 -14.17 -5.93 0.71
C ASP A 257 -14.28 -4.72 1.66
N GLU A 258 -14.43 -3.54 1.09
CA GLU A 258 -14.57 -2.27 1.84
C GLU A 258 -15.82 -2.24 2.73
N THR A 259 -16.80 -3.13 2.52
CA THR A 259 -17.98 -3.23 3.41
C THR A 259 -17.62 -3.82 4.77
N LYS A 260 -16.50 -4.54 4.87
CA LYS A 260 -15.93 -5.11 6.09
C LYS A 260 -14.74 -4.26 6.57
N GLN A 261 -14.97 -2.99 6.78
CA GLN A 261 -13.94 -1.98 6.99
C GLN A 261 -12.82 -2.42 7.95
N VAL A 262 -13.15 -2.94 9.13
CA VAL A 262 -12.16 -3.37 10.14
C VAL A 262 -11.26 -4.51 9.63
N LEU A 263 -11.73 -5.36 8.72
CA LEU A 263 -10.95 -6.47 8.16
C LEU A 263 -10.03 -6.05 6.99
N THR A 264 -10.14 -4.82 6.50
CA THR A 264 -9.25 -4.30 5.46
C THR A 264 -7.88 -3.91 5.97
N GLY A 265 -7.65 -4.05 7.27
CA GLY A 265 -6.38 -3.77 7.95
C GLY A 265 -5.78 -4.98 8.65
N VAL A 266 -4.61 -4.75 9.22
CA VAL A 266 -3.95 -5.66 10.15
C VAL A 266 -4.22 -5.18 11.56
N HIS A 267 -4.67 -6.07 12.41
CA HIS A 267 -4.82 -5.84 13.84
C HIS A 267 -3.47 -6.09 14.50
N VAL A 268 -3.00 -5.12 15.27
CA VAL A 268 -1.72 -5.17 15.97
C VAL A 268 -1.99 -5.06 17.46
N THR A 269 -1.53 -6.04 18.22
CA THR A 269 -1.55 -6.04 19.67
C THR A 269 -0.12 -5.87 20.16
N LEU A 270 0.11 -4.83 20.94
CA LEU A 270 1.41 -4.51 21.53
C LEU A 270 1.36 -4.85 23.02
N GLU A 271 2.14 -5.80 23.43
CA GLU A 271 2.45 -6.14 24.81
C GLU A 271 3.87 -5.68 25.14
N ARG A 272 4.29 -5.81 26.39
CA ARG A 272 5.58 -5.29 26.83
C ARG A 272 6.77 -5.84 26.05
N ASP A 273 6.78 -7.14 25.80
CA ASP A 273 7.89 -7.87 25.18
C ASP A 273 7.49 -8.61 23.90
N GLU A 274 6.24 -8.44 23.46
CA GLU A 274 5.68 -9.18 22.33
C GLU A 274 4.82 -8.24 21.46
N VAL A 275 4.89 -8.44 20.16
CA VAL A 275 3.96 -7.84 19.19
C VAL A 275 3.27 -8.95 18.42
N GLU A 276 1.94 -8.90 18.39
CA GLU A 276 1.11 -9.79 17.57
C GLU A 276 0.52 -9.00 16.40
N PHE A 277 0.68 -9.52 15.20
CA PHE A 277 0.03 -9.06 13.97
C PHE A 277 -1.00 -10.08 13.57
N ALA A 278 -2.21 -9.65 13.25
CA ALA A 278 -3.27 -10.54 12.82
C ALA A 278 -4.10 -9.93 11.69
N SER A 279 -4.50 -10.74 10.72
CA SER A 279 -5.38 -10.32 9.63
C SER A 279 -6.28 -11.44 9.15
N THR A 280 -7.51 -11.11 8.75
CA THR A 280 -8.48 -12.07 8.21
C THR A 280 -9.42 -11.40 7.20
N ASP A 281 -9.84 -12.17 6.18
CA ASP A 281 -10.91 -11.79 5.25
C ASP A 281 -12.22 -12.57 5.52
N GLY A 282 -12.22 -13.44 6.56
CA GLY A 282 -13.31 -14.33 6.91
C GLY A 282 -13.20 -15.72 6.29
N HIS A 283 -12.26 -15.97 5.38
CA HIS A 283 -11.97 -17.27 4.77
C HIS A 283 -10.59 -17.81 5.11
N ARG A 284 -9.72 -16.93 5.54
CA ARG A 284 -8.37 -17.22 6.02
C ARG A 284 -8.01 -16.28 7.17
N LEU A 285 -7.08 -16.69 8.00
CA LEU A 285 -6.53 -15.90 9.10
C LEU A 285 -5.02 -16.10 9.10
N ALA A 286 -4.28 -15.02 9.23
CA ALA A 286 -2.84 -15.05 9.41
C ALA A 286 -2.49 -14.37 10.74
N VAL A 287 -1.64 -14.99 11.53
CA VAL A 287 -1.14 -14.48 12.83
C VAL A 287 0.37 -14.61 12.84
N VAL A 288 1.05 -13.56 13.24
CA VAL A 288 2.49 -13.52 13.48
C VAL A 288 2.73 -12.92 14.86
N LYS A 289 3.45 -13.65 15.72
CA LYS A 289 3.91 -13.18 17.00
C LYS A 289 5.43 -13.10 17.00
N ALA A 290 5.95 -11.98 17.42
CA ALA A 290 7.38 -11.74 17.51
C ALA A 290 7.72 -11.07 18.84
N THR A 291 8.88 -11.45 19.40
CA THR A 291 9.39 -10.81 20.59
C THR A 291 9.99 -9.46 20.21
N THR A 292 9.60 -8.43 20.92
CA THR A 292 10.25 -7.13 20.88
C THR A 292 11.31 -7.16 22.00
N SER A 293 12.56 -7.52 21.65
CA SER A 293 13.64 -7.30 22.61
C SER A 293 13.67 -5.79 22.87
N SER A 294 13.41 -5.39 24.11
CA SER A 294 13.49 -4.02 24.58
C SER A 294 14.96 -3.56 24.58
N ALA A 295 15.52 -3.35 23.40
CA ALA A 295 16.87 -2.78 23.23
C ALA A 295 16.86 -1.25 23.34
N VAL A 296 15.77 -0.64 23.78
CA VAL A 296 15.73 0.78 24.15
C VAL A 296 15.05 0.87 25.51
N GLU A 297 15.87 0.83 26.55
CA GLU A 297 15.46 1.29 27.87
C GLU A 297 14.90 2.69 27.71
N ASP A 298 13.63 2.87 28.05
CA ASP A 298 12.97 4.17 28.09
C ASP A 298 13.71 5.08 29.07
N GLU A 299 14.49 6.01 28.57
CA GLU A 299 15.11 7.09 29.36
C GLU A 299 14.04 8.05 29.96
N TYR A 300 12.73 7.76 29.78
CA TYR A 300 11.62 8.64 30.15
C TYR A 300 10.47 7.98 30.95
N THR A 301 10.58 6.75 31.47
CA THR A 301 9.54 6.18 32.33
C THR A 301 10.04 5.82 33.74
N GLU A 302 10.52 6.84 34.48
CA GLU A 302 10.40 6.86 35.94
C GLU A 302 9.00 7.35 36.33
N SER A 303 7.94 6.60 36.08
CA SER A 303 6.72 6.67 36.92
C SER A 303 5.62 5.76 36.39
N SER A 304 5.42 4.75 37.15
CA SER A 304 4.23 3.94 37.42
C SER A 304 4.38 2.45 37.09
N GLY A 305 4.78 1.71 38.14
CA GLY A 305 4.52 0.29 38.21
C GLY A 305 3.00 0.06 38.24
N SER A 306 2.44 -0.32 37.13
CA SER A 306 1.13 -0.95 37.03
C SER A 306 1.10 -1.72 35.71
N HIS A 307 0.52 -2.89 35.69
CA HIS A 307 0.22 -3.72 34.54
C HIS A 307 -0.40 -2.82 33.46
N GLU A 308 0.38 -2.41 32.46
CA GLU A 308 -0.16 -1.71 31.31
C GLU A 308 -1.02 -2.68 30.52
N GLU A 309 -2.27 -2.33 30.29
CA GLU A 309 -3.16 -3.09 29.41
C GLU A 309 -2.55 -3.15 28.01
N PRO A 310 -2.69 -4.29 27.29
CA PRO A 310 -2.20 -4.41 25.92
C PRO A 310 -2.81 -3.31 25.05
N THR A 311 -1.99 -2.70 24.20
CA THR A 311 -2.47 -1.71 23.25
C THR A 311 -2.87 -2.38 21.95
N GLU A 312 -4.14 -2.28 21.60
CA GLU A 312 -4.71 -2.85 20.38
C GLU A 312 -5.02 -1.75 19.36
N VAL A 313 -4.60 -1.95 18.11
CA VAL A 313 -4.86 -1.01 17.02
C VAL A 313 -5.05 -1.76 15.70
N THR A 314 -6.06 -1.36 14.91
CA THR A 314 -6.22 -1.89 13.55
C THR A 314 -5.76 -0.85 12.53
N ILE A 315 -4.74 -1.20 11.75
CA ILE A 315 -4.05 -0.31 10.82
C ILE A 315 -4.46 -0.67 9.40
N PRO A 316 -4.88 0.30 8.57
CA PRO A 316 -5.28 0.05 7.18
C PRO A 316 -4.19 -0.67 6.38
N GLY A 317 -4.53 -1.73 5.66
CA GLY A 317 -3.61 -2.47 4.81
C GLY A 317 -2.92 -1.57 3.78
N LYS A 318 -3.62 -0.58 3.22
CA LYS A 318 -3.05 0.40 2.28
C LYS A 318 -1.81 1.12 2.85
N ALA A 319 -1.88 1.55 4.11
CA ALA A 319 -0.75 2.20 4.78
C ALA A 319 0.39 1.19 5.05
N LEU A 320 0.04 -0.01 5.50
CA LEU A 320 1.03 -1.04 5.83
C LEU A 320 1.74 -1.63 4.60
N TYR A 321 1.07 -1.75 3.45
CA TYR A 321 1.74 -2.08 2.18
C TYR A 321 2.81 -1.05 1.79
N LEU A 322 2.58 0.22 2.11
CA LEU A 322 3.56 1.26 1.89
C LEU A 322 4.74 1.14 2.88
N VAL A 323 4.46 0.93 4.17
CA VAL A 323 5.49 0.67 5.18
C VAL A 323 6.35 -0.53 4.77
N GLU A 324 5.72 -1.64 4.39
CA GLU A 324 6.41 -2.84 3.90
C GLU A 324 7.30 -2.54 2.68
N HIS A 325 6.80 -1.75 1.73
CA HIS A 325 7.56 -1.36 0.55
C HIS A 325 8.79 -0.52 0.90
N LEU A 326 8.63 0.45 1.81
CA LEU A 326 9.75 1.28 2.28
C LEU A 326 10.79 0.44 3.01
N LEU A 327 10.37 -0.43 3.94
CA LEU A 327 11.28 -1.31 4.67
C LEU A 327 12.10 -2.21 3.76
N LYS A 328 11.54 -2.64 2.62
CA LYS A 328 12.27 -3.43 1.61
C LYS A 328 13.27 -2.60 0.80
N SER A 329 13.03 -1.30 0.64
CA SER A 329 13.86 -0.42 -0.19
C SER A 329 14.96 0.30 0.59
N LEU A 330 14.83 0.40 1.92
CA LEU A 330 15.85 1.02 2.76
C LEU A 330 17.05 0.06 2.93
N PRO A 331 18.28 0.58 2.83
CA PRO A 331 19.46 -0.21 3.10
C PRO A 331 19.47 -0.66 4.56
N THR A 332 19.81 -1.92 4.81
CA THR A 332 19.86 -2.55 6.14
C THR A 332 20.86 -1.88 7.12
N SER A 333 21.60 -0.88 6.66
CA SER A 333 22.75 -0.28 7.37
C SER A 333 22.55 1.18 7.79
N SER A 334 21.34 1.67 8.02
CA SER A 334 21.14 3.10 8.35
C SER A 334 20.58 3.32 9.74
N ARG A 335 21.44 3.17 10.75
CA ARG A 335 21.59 4.08 11.89
C ARG A 335 22.79 3.66 12.75
N ARG A 336 23.92 4.33 12.53
CA ARG A 336 24.97 4.39 13.54
C ARG A 336 24.44 5.23 14.71
N ILE A 337 24.22 4.61 15.84
CA ILE A 337 24.38 5.28 17.12
C ILE A 337 25.86 5.19 17.39
N GLU A 338 26.55 6.34 17.43
CA GLU A 338 27.96 6.42 17.82
C GLU A 338 28.06 6.06 19.29
N GLU A 339 28.38 4.79 19.59
CA GLU A 339 28.95 4.41 20.88
C GLU A 339 29.96 3.27 20.70
N SER A 340 31.22 3.66 21.04
CA SER A 340 32.34 2.86 21.51
C SER A 340 32.74 1.55 20.80
N GLU A 341 34.02 1.54 20.51
CA GLU A 341 34.89 0.48 20.01
C GLU A 341 34.59 -0.93 20.61
N GLY A 342 34.28 -1.86 19.75
CA GLY A 342 34.52 -3.31 19.96
C GLY A 342 33.26 -4.14 20.09
N GLU A 343 32.81 -4.65 19.00
CA GLU A 343 32.11 -5.89 18.67
C GLU A 343 31.17 -5.60 17.50
N GLU A 344 31.22 -6.40 16.43
CA GLU A 344 30.34 -6.29 15.27
C GLU A 344 28.90 -6.69 15.68
N GLU A 345 28.17 -5.84 16.37
CA GLU A 345 26.74 -6.01 16.57
C GLU A 345 26.02 -5.56 15.29
N HIS A 346 25.27 -6.47 14.69
CA HIS A 346 24.29 -6.18 13.65
C HIS A 346 23.22 -5.22 14.18
N GLN A 347 23.47 -3.91 14.05
CA GLN A 347 22.47 -2.92 14.41
C GLN A 347 21.31 -2.95 13.41
N SER A 348 20.21 -3.55 13.83
CA SER A 348 18.96 -3.52 13.09
C SER A 348 18.40 -2.09 13.09
N SER A 349 17.97 -1.62 11.92
CA SER A 349 17.26 -0.34 11.82
C SER A 349 15.94 -0.41 12.61
N VAL A 350 15.59 0.69 13.27
CA VAL A 350 14.41 0.78 14.14
C VAL A 350 13.37 1.69 13.51
N VAL A 351 12.11 1.30 13.60
CA VAL A 351 10.95 2.11 13.19
C VAL A 351 10.28 2.68 14.42
N GLU A 352 10.19 4.00 14.52
CA GLU A 352 9.38 4.65 15.53
C GLU A 352 7.90 4.62 15.11
N VAL A 353 7.06 4.08 15.95
CA VAL A 353 5.60 4.05 15.78
C VAL A 353 4.96 4.88 16.88
N ARG A 354 4.27 5.97 16.51
CA ARG A 354 3.49 6.78 17.45
C ARG A 354 2.01 6.62 17.17
N PHE A 355 1.22 6.49 18.22
CA PHE A 355 -0.21 6.33 18.08
C PHE A 355 -1.00 7.12 19.11
N GLU A 356 -2.13 7.65 18.66
CA GLU A 356 -3.20 8.28 19.41
C GLU A 356 -4.55 7.69 18.94
N PRO A 357 -5.63 7.89 19.68
CA PRO A 357 -6.95 7.44 19.25
C PRO A 357 -7.28 7.96 17.84
N GLY A 358 -7.48 7.03 16.90
CA GLY A 358 -7.84 7.32 15.51
C GLY A 358 -6.69 7.67 14.56
N GLN A 359 -5.44 7.78 15.04
CA GLN A 359 -4.30 8.18 14.22
C GLN A 359 -3.01 7.46 14.60
N LEU A 360 -2.14 7.26 13.62
CA LEU A 360 -0.86 6.59 13.79
C LEU A 360 0.20 7.17 12.85
N ILE A 361 1.43 7.25 13.31
CA ILE A 361 2.60 7.69 12.53
C ILE A 361 3.68 6.60 12.58
N PHE A 362 4.23 6.27 11.41
CA PHE A 362 5.49 5.55 11.29
C PHE A 362 6.59 6.53 10.91
N ARG A 363 7.72 6.51 11.61
CA ARG A 363 8.94 7.24 11.24
C ARG A 363 10.06 6.25 11.00
N MET A 364 10.67 6.36 9.84
CA MET A 364 11.78 5.52 9.43
C MET A 364 12.70 6.32 8.52
N ASP A 365 13.95 6.50 8.93
CA ASP A 365 14.94 7.28 8.20
C ASP A 365 14.39 8.65 7.74
N ASN A 366 14.36 8.92 6.46
CA ASN A 366 13.89 10.17 5.86
C ASN A 366 12.38 10.19 5.55
N TYR A 367 11.62 9.19 6.00
CA TYR A 367 10.21 9.03 5.69
C TYR A 367 9.34 9.07 6.94
N GLN A 368 8.21 9.74 6.81
CA GLN A 368 7.14 9.70 7.80
C GLN A 368 5.83 9.34 7.09
N ILE A 369 5.12 8.34 7.63
CA ILE A 369 3.81 7.92 7.15
C ILE A 369 2.78 8.18 8.23
N ASN A 370 1.79 9.01 7.91
CA ASN A 370 0.66 9.29 8.77
C ASN A 370 -0.55 8.51 8.25
N THR A 371 -1.26 7.79 9.10
CA THR A 371 -2.48 7.08 8.72
C THR A 371 -3.54 7.16 9.81
N ARG A 372 -4.80 7.11 9.40
CA ARG A 372 -5.90 6.88 10.33
C ARG A 372 -5.95 5.40 10.68
N THR A 373 -6.36 5.09 11.91
CA THR A 373 -6.66 3.71 12.31
C THR A 373 -8.07 3.33 11.87
N LEU A 374 -8.34 2.03 11.76
CA LEU A 374 -9.68 1.54 11.46
C LEU A 374 -10.49 1.43 12.76
N GLU A 375 -11.68 2.00 12.75
CA GLU A 375 -12.59 1.95 13.88
C GLU A 375 -13.43 0.67 13.87
N GLY A 376 -13.72 0.13 15.05
CA GLY A 376 -14.55 -1.04 15.25
C GLY A 376 -13.84 -2.15 16.01
N GLN A 377 -14.61 -3.08 16.51
CA GLN A 377 -14.07 -4.22 17.25
C GLN A 377 -13.55 -5.28 16.25
N TYR A 378 -12.27 -5.64 16.37
CA TYR A 378 -11.71 -6.74 15.60
C TYR A 378 -12.25 -8.08 16.12
N PRO A 379 -12.51 -9.08 15.25
CA PRO A 379 -12.98 -10.39 15.69
C PRO A 379 -12.01 -11.06 16.65
N ASN A 380 -12.52 -11.79 17.64
CA ASN A 380 -11.67 -12.60 18.51
C ASN A 380 -11.11 -13.80 17.74
N ILE A 381 -9.92 -13.62 17.16
CA ILE A 381 -9.26 -14.60 16.29
C ILE A 381 -8.79 -15.84 17.04
N HIS A 382 -8.42 -15.71 18.33
CA HIS A 382 -7.89 -16.84 19.11
C HIS A 382 -8.91 -17.95 19.35
N GLN A 383 -10.21 -17.62 19.30
CA GLN A 383 -11.29 -18.60 19.39
C GLN A 383 -11.42 -19.47 18.14
N LEU A 384 -10.89 -19.01 16.99
CA LEU A 384 -10.96 -19.70 15.71
C LEU A 384 -9.85 -20.74 15.55
N ILE A 385 -8.80 -20.66 16.34
CA ILE A 385 -7.60 -21.49 16.22
C ILE A 385 -7.81 -22.80 17.01
N PRO A 386 -7.87 -23.98 16.34
CA PRO A 386 -7.92 -25.27 17.00
C PRO A 386 -6.66 -25.50 17.85
N LYS A 387 -6.85 -26.08 19.04
CA LYS A 387 -5.75 -26.38 19.96
C LYS A 387 -5.22 -27.82 19.83
N GLN A 388 -5.93 -28.68 19.11
CA GLN A 388 -5.56 -30.08 18.91
C GLN A 388 -5.81 -30.50 17.48
N PHE A 389 -4.95 -31.35 16.94
CA PHE A 389 -5.01 -31.81 15.57
C PHE A 389 -5.00 -33.33 15.51
N LEU A 390 -5.76 -33.90 14.57
CA LEU A 390 -5.86 -35.32 14.31
C LEU A 390 -4.87 -35.79 13.24
N ARG A 391 -4.40 -34.87 12.41
CA ARG A 391 -3.49 -35.12 11.29
C ARG A 391 -2.47 -34.01 11.18
N GLU A 392 -1.25 -34.41 10.92
CA GLU A 392 -0.14 -33.52 10.65
C GLU A 392 0.53 -33.98 9.35
N VAL A 393 0.74 -33.05 8.45
CA VAL A 393 1.38 -33.30 7.16
C VAL A 393 2.57 -32.37 7.02
N THR A 394 3.75 -32.94 7.05
CA THR A 394 4.99 -32.18 6.84
C THR A 394 5.31 -32.14 5.33
N VAL A 395 5.49 -30.93 4.83
CA VAL A 395 5.76 -30.66 3.42
C VAL A 395 7.06 -29.89 3.23
N GLU A 396 7.86 -30.25 2.22
CA GLU A 396 8.93 -29.35 1.76
C GLU A 396 8.27 -28.18 1.03
N ARG A 397 8.36 -26.99 1.63
CA ARG A 397 7.57 -25.82 1.26
C ARG A 397 7.75 -25.39 -0.20
N ARG A 398 8.99 -25.41 -0.72
CA ARG A 398 9.27 -24.94 -2.09
C ARG A 398 8.72 -25.88 -3.14
N SER A 399 8.89 -27.19 -2.97
CA SER A 399 8.32 -28.22 -3.87
C SER A 399 6.81 -28.18 -3.86
N PHE A 400 6.23 -28.10 -2.65
CA PHE A 400 4.78 -28.02 -2.51
C PHE A 400 4.20 -26.76 -3.13
N LEU A 401 4.84 -25.59 -2.89
CA LEU A 401 4.47 -24.32 -3.53
C LEU A 401 4.54 -24.42 -5.05
N SER A 402 5.64 -24.94 -5.59
CA SER A 402 5.80 -25.09 -7.04
C SER A 402 4.75 -26.00 -7.66
N ALA A 403 4.36 -27.08 -6.97
CA ALA A 403 3.26 -27.93 -7.38
C ALA A 403 1.92 -27.19 -7.40
N MET A 404 1.66 -26.42 -6.34
CA MET A 404 0.43 -25.59 -6.27
C MET A 404 0.39 -24.53 -7.37
N GLU A 405 1.50 -23.86 -7.66
CA GLU A 405 1.58 -22.85 -8.73
C GLU A 405 1.35 -23.47 -10.11
N ARG A 406 1.87 -24.68 -10.39
CA ARG A 406 1.63 -25.38 -11.66
C ARG A 406 0.15 -25.75 -11.82
N ILE A 407 -0.44 -26.36 -10.78
CA ILE A 407 -1.84 -26.83 -10.87
C ILE A 407 -2.84 -25.67 -10.84
N ALA A 408 -2.48 -24.54 -10.24
CA ALA A 408 -3.30 -23.32 -10.18
C ALA A 408 -3.61 -22.74 -11.56
N ILE A 409 -2.76 -23.01 -12.58
CA ILE A 409 -2.99 -22.57 -13.97
C ILE A 409 -4.28 -23.17 -14.53
N LEU A 410 -4.63 -24.37 -14.08
CA LEU A 410 -5.82 -25.11 -14.52
C LEU A 410 -7.05 -24.84 -13.63
N ALA A 411 -6.90 -24.09 -12.54
CA ALA A 411 -8.01 -23.79 -11.65
C ALA A 411 -9.03 -22.87 -12.32
N ASP A 412 -10.32 -23.13 -12.10
CA ASP A 412 -11.38 -22.22 -12.55
C ASP A 412 -11.19 -20.85 -11.89
N SER A 413 -11.12 -19.80 -12.70
CA SER A 413 -10.92 -18.42 -12.25
C SER A 413 -12.01 -17.91 -11.28
N LYS A 414 -13.18 -18.54 -11.28
CA LYS A 414 -14.30 -18.17 -10.38
C LYS A 414 -14.19 -18.81 -9.00
N ASN A 415 -13.82 -20.08 -8.93
CA ASN A 415 -13.85 -20.85 -7.69
C ASN A 415 -12.46 -21.11 -7.11
N ASN A 416 -11.42 -21.20 -7.95
CA ASN A 416 -10.03 -21.47 -7.54
C ASN A 416 -9.89 -22.68 -6.59
N VAL A 417 -10.71 -23.75 -6.79
CA VAL A 417 -10.74 -24.90 -5.89
C VAL A 417 -9.65 -25.90 -6.24
N VAL A 418 -8.91 -26.36 -5.22
CA VAL A 418 -8.03 -27.52 -5.25
C VAL A 418 -8.52 -28.54 -4.23
N LYS A 419 -8.63 -29.80 -4.65
CA LYS A 419 -8.92 -30.94 -3.78
C LYS A 419 -7.61 -31.63 -3.42
N PHE A 420 -7.36 -31.87 -2.14
CA PHE A 420 -6.27 -32.69 -1.63
C PHE A 420 -6.82 -34.05 -1.22
N SER A 421 -6.25 -35.11 -1.73
CA SER A 421 -6.43 -36.47 -1.21
C SER A 421 -5.16 -36.83 -0.45
N ILE A 422 -5.28 -37.01 0.85
CA ILE A 422 -4.19 -37.29 1.79
C ILE A 422 -4.16 -38.77 2.04
N ASP A 423 -3.07 -39.44 1.63
CA ASP A 423 -2.89 -40.89 1.79
C ASP A 423 -1.68 -41.18 2.68
N PRO A 424 -1.91 -41.56 3.94
CA PRO A 424 -0.82 -41.90 4.87
C PRO A 424 -0.15 -43.23 4.54
N THR A 425 -0.78 -44.12 3.75
CA THR A 425 -0.18 -45.41 3.34
C THR A 425 0.92 -45.18 2.32
N GLU A 426 0.65 -44.32 1.34
CA GLU A 426 1.58 -43.99 0.26
C GLU A 426 2.48 -42.78 0.63
N GLN A 427 2.26 -42.13 1.78
CA GLN A 427 2.95 -40.90 2.21
C GLN A 427 2.90 -39.82 1.11
N MET A 428 1.69 -39.58 0.59
CA MET A 428 1.45 -38.72 -0.56
C MET A 428 0.25 -37.80 -0.34
N ILE A 429 0.38 -36.54 -0.78
CA ILE A 429 -0.78 -35.67 -1.09
C ILE A 429 -0.98 -35.67 -2.61
N THR A 430 -2.19 -36.03 -3.03
CA THR A 430 -2.60 -35.82 -4.41
C THR A 430 -3.44 -34.56 -4.49
N ALA A 431 -2.93 -33.52 -5.16
CA ALA A 431 -3.66 -32.32 -5.48
C ALA A 431 -4.38 -32.47 -6.81
N PHE A 432 -5.69 -32.17 -6.83
CA PHE A 432 -6.54 -32.27 -8.01
C PHE A 432 -7.30 -30.97 -8.25
N VAL A 433 -7.29 -30.51 -9.49
CA VAL A 433 -8.03 -29.33 -9.94
C VAL A 433 -8.83 -29.69 -11.19
N GLU A 434 -10.07 -29.26 -11.27
CA GLU A 434 -10.93 -29.44 -12.44
C GLU A 434 -11.68 -28.15 -12.76
N ALA A 435 -11.60 -27.74 -14.01
CA ALA A 435 -12.34 -26.61 -14.54
C ALA A 435 -12.99 -26.98 -15.87
N ALA A 436 -14.32 -26.88 -15.97
CA ALA A 436 -15.12 -27.33 -17.09
C ALA A 436 -14.67 -26.82 -18.47
N ASN A 437 -14.10 -25.59 -18.52
CA ASN A 437 -13.69 -24.94 -19.76
C ASN A 437 -12.16 -24.87 -19.99
N VAL A 438 -11.35 -25.32 -19.02
CA VAL A 438 -9.88 -25.24 -19.07
C VAL A 438 -9.26 -26.63 -19.12
N GLY A 439 -9.77 -27.55 -18.31
CA GLY A 439 -9.25 -28.92 -18.19
C GLY A 439 -9.11 -29.36 -16.73
N SER A 440 -8.40 -30.45 -16.54
CA SER A 440 -8.09 -31.00 -15.22
C SER A 440 -6.61 -31.26 -15.04
N GLY A 441 -6.15 -31.18 -13.81
CA GLY A 441 -4.78 -31.45 -13.42
C GLY A 441 -4.73 -32.28 -12.15
N LYS A 442 -3.77 -33.19 -12.10
CA LYS A 442 -3.49 -34.02 -10.93
C LYS A 442 -1.98 -34.05 -10.70
N GLU A 443 -1.57 -33.78 -9.47
CA GLU A 443 -0.18 -33.82 -9.07
C GLU A 443 -0.03 -34.54 -7.73
N ALA A 444 0.83 -35.54 -7.68
CA ALA A 444 1.13 -36.31 -6.49
C ALA A 444 2.44 -35.80 -5.88
N ILE A 445 2.43 -35.45 -4.61
CA ILE A 445 3.51 -34.80 -3.91
C ILE A 445 3.88 -35.67 -2.71
N PRO A 446 5.15 -36.15 -2.61
CA PRO A 446 5.59 -36.91 -1.45
C PRO A 446 5.64 -35.98 -0.21
N VAL A 447 5.17 -36.48 0.90
CA VAL A 447 5.07 -35.74 2.17
C VAL A 447 5.17 -36.73 3.33
N ASP A 448 5.38 -36.24 4.55
CA ASP A 448 5.34 -37.05 5.76
C ASP A 448 3.99 -36.85 6.47
N ILE A 449 3.20 -37.93 6.57
CA ILE A 449 1.82 -37.86 7.08
C ILE A 449 1.69 -38.66 8.35
N SER A 450 1.22 -38.00 9.40
CA SER A 450 0.73 -38.61 10.63
C SER A 450 -0.79 -38.49 10.71
N GLY A 451 -1.49 -39.59 10.95
CA GLY A 451 -2.96 -39.65 11.06
C GLY A 451 -3.64 -40.47 9.96
N GLU A 452 -4.95 -40.33 9.83
CA GLU A 452 -5.78 -41.10 8.89
C GLU A 452 -5.94 -40.38 7.55
N SER A 453 -6.31 -41.12 6.48
CA SER A 453 -6.63 -40.58 5.17
C SER A 453 -7.74 -39.54 5.23
N LEU A 454 -7.68 -38.54 4.33
CA LEU A 454 -8.67 -37.48 4.27
C LEU A 454 -8.71 -36.84 2.89
N ASP A 455 -9.93 -36.54 2.43
CA ASP A 455 -10.18 -35.67 1.29
C ASP A 455 -10.64 -34.29 1.79
N ILE A 456 -9.96 -33.22 1.37
CA ILE A 456 -10.27 -31.85 1.77
C ILE A 456 -10.03 -30.90 0.61
N ALA A 457 -10.79 -29.80 0.51
CA ALA A 457 -10.59 -28.82 -0.55
C ALA A 457 -10.39 -27.40 -0.01
N PHE A 458 -9.58 -26.64 -0.74
CA PHE A 458 -9.26 -25.27 -0.42
C PHE A 458 -9.31 -24.36 -1.64
N ASN A 459 -9.30 -23.07 -1.41
CA ASN A 459 -8.94 -22.09 -2.43
C ASN A 459 -7.43 -22.17 -2.67
N ILE A 460 -7.04 -22.54 -3.90
CA ILE A 460 -5.61 -22.74 -4.23
C ILE A 460 -4.77 -21.48 -4.09
N LYS A 461 -5.34 -20.30 -4.32
CA LYS A 461 -4.66 -19.02 -4.11
C LYS A 461 -4.32 -18.81 -2.63
N TYR A 462 -5.23 -19.18 -1.73
CA TYR A 462 -5.00 -19.07 -0.29
C TYR A 462 -3.92 -20.04 0.18
N VAL A 463 -3.86 -21.24 -0.41
CA VAL A 463 -2.77 -22.20 -0.14
C VAL A 463 -1.42 -21.64 -0.60
N ILE A 464 -1.38 -21.06 -1.81
CA ILE A 464 -0.16 -20.43 -2.36
C ILE A 464 0.29 -19.24 -1.50
N ASP A 465 -0.64 -18.37 -1.10
CA ASP A 465 -0.33 -17.22 -0.26
C ASP A 465 0.18 -17.65 1.12
N ALA A 466 -0.43 -18.68 1.73
CA ALA A 466 0.02 -19.26 2.98
C ALA A 466 1.47 -19.76 2.88
N LEU A 467 1.78 -20.57 1.85
CA LEU A 467 3.12 -21.11 1.63
C LEU A 467 4.15 -20.02 1.33
N LYS A 468 3.78 -18.95 0.61
CA LYS A 468 4.65 -17.80 0.33
C LYS A 468 4.94 -16.97 1.57
N SER A 469 4.02 -16.92 2.50
CA SER A 469 4.19 -16.15 3.74
C SER A 469 5.17 -16.81 4.72
N LEU A 470 5.37 -18.13 4.65
CA LEU A 470 6.28 -18.86 5.51
C LEU A 470 7.73 -18.69 5.03
N SER A 471 8.67 -18.53 5.96
CA SER A 471 10.11 -18.36 5.66
C SER A 471 10.92 -19.65 5.75
N SER A 472 10.39 -20.69 6.44
CA SER A 472 11.06 -21.96 6.64
C SER A 472 11.20 -22.80 5.37
N SER A 473 12.13 -23.77 5.38
CA SER A 473 12.26 -24.80 4.33
C SER A 473 11.07 -25.75 4.32
N ASP A 474 10.60 -26.10 5.51
CA ASP A 474 9.53 -27.06 5.74
C ASP A 474 8.36 -26.42 6.48
N ALA A 475 7.16 -26.91 6.21
CA ALA A 475 5.93 -26.47 6.85
C ALA A 475 5.09 -27.66 7.29
N ILE A 476 4.33 -27.48 8.36
CA ILE A 476 3.34 -28.47 8.81
C ILE A 476 1.95 -27.96 8.47
N LEU A 477 1.17 -28.82 7.83
CA LEU A 477 -0.24 -28.64 7.62
C LEU A 477 -1.01 -29.48 8.64
N HIS A 478 -1.64 -28.82 9.60
CA HIS A 478 -2.45 -29.42 10.65
C HIS A 478 -3.92 -29.47 10.22
N ILE A 479 -4.56 -30.63 10.33
CA ILE A 479 -5.92 -30.86 9.87
C ILE A 479 -6.70 -31.73 10.86
N ASN A 480 -7.97 -31.40 11.05
CA ASN A 480 -8.90 -32.23 11.82
C ASN A 480 -9.88 -32.96 10.91
N ARG A 481 -10.85 -32.24 10.32
CA ARG A 481 -11.90 -32.77 9.45
C ARG A 481 -11.98 -31.95 8.16
N ASN A 482 -12.64 -32.49 7.16
CA ASN A 482 -12.80 -31.82 5.86
C ASN A 482 -13.68 -30.55 5.89
N ASN A 483 -14.34 -30.27 7.00
CA ASN A 483 -15.20 -29.10 7.21
C ASN A 483 -14.68 -28.18 8.34
N THR A 484 -13.53 -28.46 8.93
CA THR A 484 -12.91 -27.65 9.96
C THR A 484 -11.68 -26.92 9.42
N PRO A 485 -11.28 -25.79 10.00
CA PRO A 485 -10.10 -25.06 9.56
C PRO A 485 -8.84 -25.92 9.55
N ALA A 486 -8.00 -25.73 8.56
CA ALA A 486 -6.64 -26.27 8.50
C ALA A 486 -5.63 -25.16 8.78
N ILE A 487 -4.47 -25.52 9.35
CA ILE A 487 -3.47 -24.55 9.76
C ILE A 487 -2.12 -24.91 9.16
N PHE A 488 -1.46 -23.92 8.55
CA PHE A 488 -0.07 -23.99 8.14
C PHE A 488 0.81 -23.31 9.19
N THR A 489 1.87 -23.99 9.63
CA THR A 489 2.89 -23.46 10.52
C THR A 489 4.29 -23.73 9.94
N PRO A 490 5.28 -22.85 10.16
CA PRO A 490 6.67 -23.15 9.80
C PRO A 490 7.28 -24.17 10.75
N ILE A 491 8.30 -24.88 10.31
CA ILE A 491 9.16 -25.68 11.20
C ILE A 491 10.38 -24.83 11.54
N GLY A 492 10.55 -24.50 12.83
CA GLY A 492 11.63 -23.64 13.30
C GLY A 492 11.38 -22.15 13.00
N GLY A 493 12.34 -21.32 13.39
CA GLY A 493 12.27 -19.87 13.30
C GLY A 493 12.03 -19.21 14.66
N GLU A 494 12.37 -17.92 14.76
CA GLU A 494 12.26 -17.12 15.97
C GLU A 494 10.85 -16.56 16.18
N THR A 495 10.09 -16.39 15.08
CA THR A 495 8.72 -15.89 15.10
C THR A 495 7.70 -17.02 15.06
N GLN A 496 6.68 -16.91 15.90
CA GLN A 496 5.53 -17.81 15.86
C GLN A 496 4.59 -17.33 14.73
N LYS A 497 4.45 -18.15 13.71
CA LYS A 497 3.58 -17.86 12.57
C LYS A 497 2.54 -18.94 12.36
N LEU A 498 1.32 -18.52 12.06
CA LEU A 498 0.19 -19.39 11.82
C LEU A 498 -0.65 -18.84 10.68
N VAL A 499 -1.01 -19.70 9.72
CA VAL A 499 -1.97 -19.35 8.65
C VAL A 499 -3.09 -20.38 8.66
N LEU A 500 -4.29 -19.94 9.00
CA LEU A 500 -5.49 -20.75 9.01
C LEU A 500 -6.26 -20.55 7.70
N LEU A 501 -6.68 -21.67 7.10
CA LEU A 501 -7.50 -21.68 5.88
C LEU A 501 -8.82 -22.41 6.15
N MET A 502 -9.95 -21.79 5.75
CA MET A 502 -11.24 -22.43 5.77
C MET A 502 -11.36 -23.38 4.57
N PRO A 503 -11.76 -24.65 4.77
CA PRO A 503 -11.97 -25.56 3.69
C PRO A 503 -13.24 -25.21 2.90
N ILE A 504 -13.23 -25.61 1.62
CA ILE A 504 -14.40 -25.53 0.73
C ILE A 504 -15.13 -26.86 0.80
N GLN A 505 -16.43 -26.83 1.05
CA GLN A 505 -17.26 -28.04 1.02
C GLN A 505 -17.45 -28.52 -0.41
N ILE A 506 -16.99 -29.74 -0.68
CA ILE A 506 -17.26 -30.44 -1.94
C ILE A 506 -18.66 -31.00 -1.82
N ARG A 507 -19.57 -30.63 -2.72
CA ARG A 507 -20.86 -31.33 -2.88
C ARG A 507 -20.62 -32.47 -3.86
N ASP A 508 -20.83 -33.70 -3.39
CA ASP A 508 -20.83 -34.90 -4.21
C ASP A 508 -21.99 -34.87 -5.22
#